data_02ddd99a715ca816688f03a8c576be9a
#
_entry.id   02ddd99a715ca816688f03a8c576be9a
#
_cell.length_a   1.000
_cell.length_b   1.000
_cell.length_c   1.000
_cell.angle_alpha   90.00
_cell.angle_beta   90.00
_cell.angle_gamma   90.00
#
_symmetry.space_group_name_H-M   'P 1'
#
loop_
_entity.id
_entity.type
_entity.pdbx_description
1 polymer ?
#
loop_
_entity_poly.entity_id
_entity_poly.type
_entity_poly.pdbx_seq_one_letter_code
_entity_poly.pdbx_strand_id
1 'polypeptide(L)'
;MKKVSVECRNIRLSYGKTEVLKDVNINIEPGEFFALLGPSGSGKSTLLRLIAGFNRHSAGQLLVDGKDISGTPPWDRNIGMVFQNYALWPHMTVWDNVAFGLVERKLPKAEIRAKVEAALELVGLSQYGRRRPNQLSGGQQQRVALARTIVIEPQVLLLDEPLSNLDKKLRVQMRQDLLSLQRRLGITTIFVTHDQEEAMTTADRMAVLDHGVVQQIGAPSTLFDYPVNRFVANFVGTMNVLEGDVRERTSGSVVLAVEGIGDLHLPLTAEAPAAPRLAASFRPHTVQIEMADGLGDARYVWLPGIVESSEFLGEFTRYQVLIGEQRLTADQSHLAGLSPFPAGAPVSIGLEPSQIRLLAA
;
A
#
# COMPACT_ATOMS: atom_id res chain seq x y z
N MET A 1 -24.70 1.63 -6.89
CA MET A 1 -24.59 0.31 -6.19
C MET A 1 -24.80 0.49 -4.70
N LYS A 2 -25.24 -0.56 -3.95
CA LYS A 2 -25.35 -0.48 -2.48
C LYS A 2 -23.94 -0.49 -1.88
N LYS A 3 -23.65 0.46 -1.00
CA LYS A 3 -22.43 0.48 -0.21
C LYS A 3 -22.57 -0.48 0.97
N VAL A 4 -21.60 -1.37 1.16
CA VAL A 4 -21.61 -2.37 2.22
C VAL A 4 -20.28 -2.40 2.95
N SER A 5 -20.28 -2.75 4.24
CA SER A 5 -19.05 -3.02 4.99
C SER A 5 -18.55 -4.44 4.71
N VAL A 6 -17.24 -4.64 4.91
CA VAL A 6 -16.62 -5.98 4.94
C VAL A 6 -15.80 -6.10 6.21
N GLU A 7 -16.08 -7.13 7.01
CA GLU A 7 -15.43 -7.34 8.29
C GLU A 7 -14.85 -8.76 8.38
N CYS A 8 -13.56 -8.84 8.66
CA CYS A 8 -12.86 -10.06 9.03
C CYS A 8 -12.64 -10.06 10.53
N ARG A 9 -13.18 -11.06 11.24
CA ARG A 9 -13.03 -11.23 12.70
C ARG A 9 -12.25 -12.49 13.00
N ASN A 10 -11.08 -12.35 13.60
CA ASN A 10 -10.20 -13.44 14.04
C ASN A 10 -9.98 -14.51 12.97
N ILE A 11 -9.83 -14.10 11.71
CA ILE A 11 -9.68 -15.01 10.58
C ILE A 11 -8.34 -15.75 10.68
N ARG A 12 -8.43 -17.09 10.67
CA ARG A 12 -7.29 -18.00 10.55
C ARG A 12 -7.47 -18.92 9.35
N LEU A 13 -6.39 -19.15 8.61
CA LEU A 13 -6.40 -20.04 7.46
C LEU A 13 -5.08 -20.79 7.37
N SER A 14 -5.17 -22.11 7.18
CA SER A 14 -4.01 -22.98 7.02
C SER A 14 -4.13 -23.83 5.76
N TYR A 15 -3.02 -24.08 5.09
CA TYR A 15 -2.88 -25.11 4.07
C TYR A 15 -2.05 -26.26 4.64
N GLY A 16 -2.71 -27.36 4.93
CA GLY A 16 -2.10 -28.47 5.65
C GLY A 16 -1.60 -28.03 7.03
N LYS A 17 -0.28 -28.08 7.26
CA LYS A 17 0.35 -27.67 8.52
C LYS A 17 0.80 -26.19 8.53
N THR A 18 0.73 -25.50 7.41
CA THR A 18 1.21 -24.11 7.29
C THR A 18 0.07 -23.14 7.52
N GLU A 19 0.13 -22.38 8.61
CA GLU A 19 -0.80 -21.29 8.89
C GLU A 19 -0.39 -20.05 8.08
N VAL A 20 -1.28 -19.61 7.16
CA VAL A 20 -1.05 -18.51 6.23
C VAL A 20 -1.70 -17.21 6.71
N LEU A 21 -2.86 -17.29 7.36
CA LEU A 21 -3.52 -16.15 7.99
C LEU A 21 -3.64 -16.43 9.49
N LYS A 22 -3.19 -15.49 10.31
CA LYS A 22 -3.02 -15.63 11.75
C LYS A 22 -3.79 -14.53 12.47
N ASP A 23 -5.02 -14.83 12.88
CA ASP A 23 -5.84 -13.91 13.67
C ASP A 23 -6.08 -12.55 12.97
N VAL A 24 -6.44 -12.58 11.69
CA VAL A 24 -6.64 -11.38 10.88
C VAL A 24 -7.94 -10.70 11.29
N ASN A 25 -7.82 -9.43 11.70
CA ASN A 25 -8.93 -8.56 12.08
C ASN A 25 -8.87 -7.29 11.22
N ILE A 26 -9.88 -7.09 10.35
CA ILE A 26 -9.98 -5.94 9.43
C ILE A 26 -11.43 -5.52 9.36
N ASN A 27 -11.69 -4.22 9.49
CA ASN A 27 -12.98 -3.61 9.21
C ASN A 27 -12.83 -2.61 8.06
N ILE A 28 -13.62 -2.80 7.00
CA ILE A 28 -13.65 -1.97 5.79
C ILE A 28 -15.01 -1.29 5.72
N GLU A 29 -14.98 0.04 5.66
CA GLU A 29 -16.18 0.86 5.69
C GLU A 29 -16.97 0.82 4.36
N PRO A 30 -18.29 1.11 4.38
CA PRO A 30 -19.10 1.12 3.18
C PRO A 30 -18.62 2.14 2.13
N GLY A 31 -18.25 1.66 0.93
CA GLY A 31 -17.77 2.49 -0.18
C GLY A 31 -16.31 2.89 -0.08
N GLU A 32 -15.57 2.33 0.86
CA GLU A 32 -14.13 2.55 1.05
C GLU A 32 -13.31 1.89 -0.07
N PHE A 33 -12.23 2.55 -0.47
CA PHE A 33 -11.15 1.96 -1.26
C PHE A 33 -10.05 1.50 -0.31
N PHE A 34 -10.02 0.21 -0.01
CA PHE A 34 -9.12 -0.37 0.98
C PHE A 34 -7.99 -1.16 0.32
N ALA A 35 -6.73 -0.87 0.67
CA ALA A 35 -5.58 -1.60 0.15
C ALA A 35 -5.06 -2.66 1.13
N LEU A 36 -4.71 -3.84 0.59
CA LEU A 36 -3.91 -4.84 1.27
C LEU A 36 -2.48 -4.77 0.72
N LEU A 37 -1.55 -4.36 1.55
CA LEU A 37 -0.14 -4.14 1.20
C LEU A 37 0.75 -5.08 2.00
N GLY A 38 1.90 -5.48 1.46
CA GLY A 38 2.84 -6.37 2.15
C GLY A 38 3.75 -7.11 1.18
N PRO A 39 4.84 -7.76 1.64
CA PRO A 39 5.75 -8.53 0.80
C PRO A 39 5.07 -9.75 0.17
N SER A 40 5.74 -10.35 -0.81
CA SER A 40 5.28 -11.61 -1.41
C SER A 40 5.17 -12.69 -0.34
N GLY A 41 4.08 -13.48 -0.37
CA GLY A 41 3.83 -14.51 0.63
C GLY A 41 3.25 -14.03 1.97
N SER A 42 2.96 -12.75 2.17
CA SER A 42 2.37 -12.24 3.42
C SER A 42 0.90 -12.61 3.65
N GLY A 43 0.22 -13.24 2.68
CA GLY A 43 -1.17 -13.70 2.82
C GLY A 43 -2.24 -12.84 2.15
N LYS A 44 -1.89 -11.72 1.49
CA LYS A 44 -2.83 -10.78 0.84
C LYS A 44 -3.80 -11.44 -0.14
N SER A 45 -3.28 -12.11 -1.18
CA SER A 45 -4.13 -12.81 -2.16
C SER A 45 -4.89 -13.98 -1.54
N THR A 46 -4.35 -14.61 -0.48
CA THR A 46 -5.08 -15.65 0.26
C THR A 46 -6.29 -15.05 0.97
N LEU A 47 -6.14 -13.90 1.63
CA LEU A 47 -7.24 -13.18 2.28
C LEU A 47 -8.26 -12.70 1.25
N LEU A 48 -7.80 -12.14 0.12
CA LEU A 48 -8.69 -11.70 -0.96
C LEU A 48 -9.52 -12.88 -1.50
N ARG A 49 -8.90 -14.03 -1.76
CA ARG A 49 -9.56 -15.25 -2.22
C ARG A 49 -10.49 -15.85 -1.17
N LEU A 50 -10.19 -15.68 0.11
CA LEU A 50 -11.08 -16.06 1.21
C LEU A 50 -12.35 -15.18 1.17
N ILE A 51 -12.22 -13.87 1.02
CA ILE A 51 -13.35 -12.94 0.89
C ILE A 51 -14.20 -13.29 -0.34
N ALA A 52 -13.56 -13.63 -1.47
CA ALA A 52 -14.23 -14.07 -2.68
C ALA A 52 -14.94 -15.46 -2.53
N GLY A 53 -14.56 -16.27 -1.54
CA GLY A 53 -15.12 -17.58 -1.28
C GLY A 53 -14.37 -18.76 -1.91
N PHE A 54 -13.21 -18.51 -2.51
CA PHE A 54 -12.37 -19.57 -3.08
C PHE A 54 -11.58 -20.33 -2.01
N ASN A 55 -11.32 -19.72 -0.86
CA ASN A 55 -10.68 -20.32 0.27
C ASN A 55 -11.61 -20.34 1.47
N ARG A 56 -11.50 -21.37 2.33
CA ARG A 56 -12.22 -21.45 3.60
C ARG A 56 -11.26 -21.19 4.74
N HIS A 57 -11.65 -20.32 5.68
CA HIS A 57 -10.93 -20.15 6.94
C HIS A 57 -11.16 -21.34 7.88
N SER A 58 -10.20 -21.57 8.77
CA SER A 58 -10.28 -22.61 9.80
C SER A 58 -10.94 -22.09 11.10
N ALA A 59 -10.88 -20.78 11.32
CA ALA A 59 -11.51 -20.10 12.46
C ALA A 59 -11.83 -18.66 12.08
N GLY A 60 -12.69 -18.01 12.86
CA GLY A 60 -13.12 -16.64 12.68
C GLY A 60 -14.44 -16.51 11.91
N GLN A 61 -14.78 -15.27 11.52
CA GLN A 61 -15.99 -14.94 10.79
C GLN A 61 -15.69 -13.91 9.70
N LEU A 62 -16.36 -14.06 8.55
CA LEU A 62 -16.38 -13.07 7.48
C LEU A 62 -17.79 -12.49 7.34
N LEU A 63 -17.93 -11.19 7.59
CA LEU A 63 -19.22 -10.52 7.48
C LEU A 63 -19.21 -9.52 6.32
N VAL A 64 -20.33 -9.44 5.61
CA VAL A 64 -20.61 -8.40 4.60
C VAL A 64 -21.94 -7.76 4.99
N ASP A 65 -21.91 -6.45 5.20
CA ASP A 65 -23.09 -5.68 5.69
C ASP A 65 -23.69 -6.29 6.97
N GLY A 66 -22.80 -6.73 7.90
CA GLY A 66 -23.18 -7.37 9.16
C GLY A 66 -23.66 -8.83 9.04
N LYS A 67 -23.82 -9.37 7.82
CA LYS A 67 -24.24 -10.75 7.59
C LYS A 67 -23.04 -11.66 7.45
N ASP A 68 -22.98 -12.75 8.22
CA ASP A 68 -21.96 -13.78 8.09
C ASP A 68 -22.12 -14.53 6.75
N ILE A 69 -21.08 -14.47 5.93
CA ILE A 69 -21.01 -15.15 4.63
C ILE A 69 -19.94 -16.25 4.61
N SER A 70 -19.40 -16.64 5.76
CA SER A 70 -18.34 -17.64 5.88
C SER A 70 -18.66 -18.96 5.17
N GLY A 71 -19.90 -19.43 5.28
CA GLY A 71 -20.40 -20.65 4.64
C GLY A 71 -20.94 -20.46 3.22
N THR A 72 -21.07 -19.20 2.74
CA THR A 72 -21.67 -18.90 1.43
C THR A 72 -20.70 -19.23 0.30
N PRO A 73 -21.11 -19.98 -0.73
CA PRO A 73 -20.24 -20.29 -1.87
C PRO A 73 -19.97 -19.04 -2.74
N PRO A 74 -18.90 -19.00 -3.55
CA PRO A 74 -18.48 -17.82 -4.31
C PRO A 74 -19.58 -17.21 -5.19
N TRP A 75 -20.38 -18.03 -5.86
CA TRP A 75 -21.43 -17.58 -6.80
C TRP A 75 -22.64 -16.93 -6.11
N ASP A 76 -22.83 -17.13 -4.81
CA ASP A 76 -23.93 -16.57 -4.01
C ASP A 76 -23.50 -15.35 -3.16
N ARG A 77 -22.19 -15.00 -3.16
CA ARG A 77 -21.66 -13.89 -2.35
C ARG A 77 -21.96 -12.51 -2.92
N ASN A 78 -22.36 -12.42 -4.19
CA ASN A 78 -22.49 -11.14 -4.93
C ASN A 78 -21.26 -10.24 -4.83
N ILE A 79 -20.07 -10.85 -4.90
CA ILE A 79 -18.75 -10.21 -4.87
C ILE A 79 -18.14 -10.33 -6.27
N GLY A 80 -17.65 -9.22 -6.81
CA GLY A 80 -16.93 -9.20 -8.07
C GLY A 80 -15.42 -9.27 -7.87
N MET A 81 -14.71 -10.04 -8.68
CA MET A 81 -13.26 -10.14 -8.59
C MET A 81 -12.59 -9.95 -9.95
N VAL A 82 -11.56 -9.11 -9.99
CA VAL A 82 -10.63 -8.98 -11.11
C VAL A 82 -9.32 -9.65 -10.71
N PHE A 83 -8.90 -10.64 -11.50
CA PHE A 83 -7.67 -11.40 -11.29
C PHE A 83 -6.47 -10.68 -11.91
N GLN A 84 -5.28 -10.97 -11.45
CA GLN A 84 -4.00 -10.41 -11.92
C GLN A 84 -3.79 -10.57 -13.44
N ASN A 85 -4.20 -11.70 -14.01
CA ASN A 85 -4.12 -11.99 -15.44
C ASN A 85 -5.39 -11.61 -16.24
N TYR A 86 -6.28 -10.81 -15.61
CA TYR A 86 -7.59 -10.38 -16.14
C TYR A 86 -8.57 -11.51 -16.42
N ALA A 87 -8.10 -12.74 -16.63
CA ALA A 87 -8.87 -13.96 -16.89
C ALA A 87 -9.98 -13.78 -17.95
N LEU A 88 -9.69 -13.04 -19.03
CA LEU A 88 -10.62 -12.88 -20.15
C LEU A 88 -10.68 -14.16 -20.98
N TRP A 89 -11.88 -14.51 -21.46
CA TRP A 89 -12.07 -15.64 -22.39
C TRP A 89 -11.55 -15.26 -23.78
N PRO A 90 -10.45 -15.87 -24.26
CA PRO A 90 -9.77 -15.41 -25.49
C PRO A 90 -10.57 -15.70 -26.76
N HIS A 91 -11.48 -16.68 -26.72
CA HIS A 91 -12.35 -17.06 -27.84
C HIS A 91 -13.61 -16.21 -27.97
N MET A 92 -13.95 -15.43 -26.92
CA MET A 92 -15.10 -14.54 -26.86
C MET A 92 -14.72 -13.12 -27.28
N THR A 93 -15.70 -12.36 -27.80
CA THR A 93 -15.54 -10.92 -28.04
C THR A 93 -15.53 -10.15 -26.71
N VAL A 94 -15.18 -8.86 -26.75
CA VAL A 94 -15.30 -7.93 -25.60
C VAL A 94 -16.74 -7.91 -25.11
N TRP A 95 -17.70 -7.81 -26.03
CA TRP A 95 -19.13 -7.85 -25.73
C TRP A 95 -19.51 -9.11 -24.97
N ASP A 96 -19.13 -10.28 -25.51
CA ASP A 96 -19.49 -11.57 -24.92
C ASP A 96 -18.83 -11.77 -23.54
N ASN A 97 -17.57 -11.33 -23.39
CA ASN A 97 -16.90 -11.33 -22.09
C ASN A 97 -17.69 -10.53 -21.04
N VAL A 98 -18.16 -9.33 -21.40
CA VAL A 98 -18.93 -8.48 -20.46
C VAL A 98 -20.33 -9.05 -20.24
N ALA A 99 -21.01 -9.56 -21.29
CA ALA A 99 -22.35 -10.10 -21.19
C ALA A 99 -22.44 -11.41 -20.40
N PHE A 100 -21.34 -12.16 -20.29
CA PHE A 100 -21.33 -13.54 -19.79
C PHE A 100 -22.10 -13.71 -18.46
N GLY A 101 -21.77 -12.92 -17.44
CA GLY A 101 -22.41 -13.03 -16.13
C GLY A 101 -23.92 -12.71 -16.13
N LEU A 102 -24.37 -11.86 -17.08
CA LEU A 102 -25.78 -11.55 -17.25
C LEU A 102 -26.53 -12.67 -17.96
N VAL A 103 -25.86 -13.32 -18.95
CA VAL A 103 -26.40 -14.50 -19.66
C VAL A 103 -26.58 -15.68 -18.68
N GLU A 104 -25.58 -15.95 -17.86
CA GLU A 104 -25.65 -17.00 -16.83
C GLU A 104 -26.79 -16.74 -15.81
N ARG A 105 -27.06 -15.47 -15.50
CA ARG A 105 -28.20 -15.06 -14.67
C ARG A 105 -29.54 -15.09 -15.41
N LYS A 106 -29.54 -15.48 -16.72
CA LYS A 106 -30.73 -15.61 -17.56
C LYS A 106 -31.54 -14.33 -17.73
N LEU A 107 -30.89 -13.16 -17.75
CA LEU A 107 -31.56 -11.88 -17.97
C LEU A 107 -32.14 -11.80 -19.39
N PRO A 108 -33.19 -10.99 -19.61
CA PRO A 108 -33.75 -10.72 -20.95
C PRO A 108 -32.68 -10.07 -21.87
N LYS A 109 -32.68 -10.45 -23.15
CA LYS A 109 -31.70 -9.95 -24.15
C LYS A 109 -31.63 -8.42 -24.23
N ALA A 110 -32.77 -7.73 -24.11
CA ALA A 110 -32.83 -6.28 -24.16
C ALA A 110 -32.12 -5.65 -22.94
N GLU A 111 -32.29 -6.25 -21.77
CA GLU A 111 -31.62 -5.81 -20.53
C GLU A 111 -30.13 -6.07 -20.57
N ILE A 112 -29.72 -7.26 -21.04
CA ILE A 112 -28.31 -7.59 -21.27
C ILE A 112 -27.66 -6.53 -22.16
N ARG A 113 -28.31 -6.19 -23.28
CA ARG A 113 -27.81 -5.21 -24.23
C ARG A 113 -27.60 -3.85 -23.56
N ALA A 114 -28.60 -3.33 -22.87
CA ALA A 114 -28.51 -2.03 -22.20
C ALA A 114 -27.42 -1.99 -21.13
N LYS A 115 -27.32 -3.05 -20.29
CA LYS A 115 -26.30 -3.13 -19.23
C LYS A 115 -24.87 -3.24 -19.80
N VAL A 116 -24.66 -4.02 -20.87
CA VAL A 116 -23.36 -4.18 -21.50
C VAL A 116 -22.92 -2.88 -22.19
N GLU A 117 -23.84 -2.20 -22.91
CA GLU A 117 -23.56 -0.90 -23.54
C GLU A 117 -23.13 0.12 -22.48
N ALA A 118 -23.88 0.23 -21.39
CA ALA A 118 -23.57 1.14 -20.29
C ALA A 118 -22.23 0.79 -19.59
N ALA A 119 -21.94 -0.50 -19.38
CA ALA A 119 -20.68 -0.92 -18.76
C ALA A 119 -19.48 -0.63 -19.67
N LEU A 120 -19.59 -0.84 -20.99
CA LEU A 120 -18.54 -0.51 -21.96
C LEU A 120 -18.33 1.00 -22.08
N GLU A 121 -19.40 1.78 -22.05
CA GLU A 121 -19.32 3.25 -22.03
C GLU A 121 -18.61 3.74 -20.77
N LEU A 122 -18.95 3.18 -19.60
CA LEU A 122 -18.37 3.54 -18.32
C LEU A 122 -16.84 3.38 -18.29
N VAL A 123 -16.30 2.36 -19.00
CA VAL A 123 -14.85 2.12 -19.09
C VAL A 123 -14.22 2.66 -20.39
N GLY A 124 -14.97 3.39 -21.22
CA GLY A 124 -14.50 4.01 -22.47
C GLY A 124 -14.17 3.01 -23.59
N LEU A 125 -14.88 1.89 -23.67
CA LEU A 125 -14.63 0.81 -24.66
C LEU A 125 -15.82 0.52 -25.59
N SER A 126 -16.80 1.41 -25.73
CA SER A 126 -18.01 1.19 -26.56
C SER A 126 -17.70 0.74 -27.98
N GLN A 127 -16.64 1.29 -28.59
CA GLN A 127 -16.24 0.97 -29.98
C GLN A 127 -15.52 -0.38 -30.13
N TYR A 128 -15.12 -1.03 -29.03
CA TYR A 128 -14.33 -2.27 -29.05
C TYR A 128 -15.15 -3.54 -28.86
N GLY A 129 -16.47 -3.44 -28.72
CA GLY A 129 -17.35 -4.58 -28.40
C GLY A 129 -17.19 -5.82 -29.30
N ARG A 130 -16.84 -5.65 -30.58
CA ARG A 130 -16.63 -6.75 -31.53
C ARG A 130 -15.23 -7.34 -31.55
N ARG A 131 -14.24 -6.69 -30.85
CA ARG A 131 -12.86 -7.20 -30.79
C ARG A 131 -12.76 -8.37 -29.83
N ARG A 132 -11.69 -9.16 -30.02
CA ARG A 132 -11.27 -10.21 -29.05
C ARG A 132 -10.15 -9.69 -28.16
N PRO A 133 -9.92 -10.31 -26.98
CA PRO A 133 -8.87 -9.89 -26.04
C PRO A 133 -7.48 -9.75 -26.65
N ASN A 134 -7.07 -10.63 -27.56
CA ASN A 134 -5.78 -10.57 -28.26
C ASN A 134 -5.61 -9.36 -29.21
N GLN A 135 -6.68 -8.63 -29.49
CA GLN A 135 -6.68 -7.40 -30.30
C GLN A 135 -6.67 -6.13 -29.45
N LEU A 136 -6.44 -6.25 -28.15
CA LEU A 136 -6.49 -5.17 -27.18
C LEU A 136 -5.13 -5.00 -26.47
N SER A 137 -4.80 -3.76 -26.12
CA SER A 137 -3.68 -3.48 -25.21
C SER A 137 -3.96 -4.00 -23.79
N GLY A 138 -2.92 -4.16 -22.95
CA GLY A 138 -3.07 -4.62 -21.57
C GLY A 138 -4.04 -3.77 -20.77
N GLY A 139 -3.97 -2.43 -20.88
CA GLY A 139 -4.91 -1.54 -20.20
C GLY A 139 -6.35 -1.65 -20.72
N GLN A 140 -6.53 -1.93 -22.02
CA GLN A 140 -7.86 -2.20 -22.58
C GLN A 140 -8.40 -3.54 -22.07
N GLN A 141 -7.57 -4.59 -21.97
CA GLN A 141 -7.97 -5.87 -21.39
C GLN A 141 -8.40 -5.72 -19.93
N GLN A 142 -7.65 -4.95 -19.17
CA GLN A 142 -8.01 -4.63 -17.76
C GLN A 142 -9.38 -3.95 -17.67
N ARG A 143 -9.63 -2.93 -18.51
CA ARG A 143 -10.94 -2.25 -18.53
C ARG A 143 -12.08 -3.18 -18.94
N VAL A 144 -11.84 -4.14 -19.85
CA VAL A 144 -12.83 -5.19 -20.17
C VAL A 144 -13.10 -6.08 -18.95
N ALA A 145 -12.06 -6.49 -18.21
CA ALA A 145 -12.23 -7.29 -17.00
C ALA A 145 -13.00 -6.54 -15.90
N LEU A 146 -12.74 -5.23 -15.75
CA LEU A 146 -13.52 -4.36 -14.87
C LEU A 146 -14.99 -4.28 -15.33
N ALA A 147 -15.25 -4.00 -16.62
CA ALA A 147 -16.61 -3.94 -17.16
C ALA A 147 -17.38 -5.25 -16.92
N ARG A 148 -16.73 -6.39 -17.20
CA ARG A 148 -17.28 -7.74 -16.95
C ARG A 148 -17.67 -7.94 -15.49
N THR A 149 -16.84 -7.40 -14.59
CA THR A 149 -17.04 -7.57 -13.15
C THR A 149 -18.12 -6.63 -12.60
N ILE A 150 -18.20 -5.38 -13.09
CA ILE A 150 -19.15 -4.39 -12.57
C ILE A 150 -20.55 -4.49 -13.21
N VAL A 151 -20.67 -5.08 -14.40
CA VAL A 151 -21.95 -5.19 -15.13
C VAL A 151 -23.00 -6.00 -14.35
N ILE A 152 -22.55 -6.93 -13.51
CA ILE A 152 -23.42 -7.72 -12.62
C ILE A 152 -23.80 -7.02 -11.32
N GLU A 153 -23.37 -5.76 -11.14
CA GLU A 153 -23.64 -4.89 -9.98
C GLU A 153 -23.28 -5.56 -8.64
N PRO A 154 -22.01 -5.95 -8.45
CA PRO A 154 -21.60 -6.59 -7.20
C PRO A 154 -21.67 -5.62 -6.02
N GLN A 155 -21.75 -6.15 -4.79
CA GLN A 155 -21.73 -5.34 -3.56
C GLN A 155 -20.29 -4.96 -3.15
N VAL A 156 -19.32 -5.83 -3.46
CA VAL A 156 -17.89 -5.63 -3.16
C VAL A 156 -17.09 -5.91 -4.43
N LEU A 157 -16.07 -5.10 -4.69
CA LEU A 157 -15.12 -5.28 -5.78
C LEU A 157 -13.76 -5.69 -5.21
N LEU A 158 -13.24 -6.82 -5.64
CA LEU A 158 -11.94 -7.34 -5.27
C LEU A 158 -10.99 -7.23 -6.46
N LEU A 159 -9.78 -6.69 -6.22
CA LEU A 159 -8.77 -6.48 -7.25
C LEU A 159 -7.46 -7.14 -6.82
N ASP A 160 -7.08 -8.24 -7.47
CA ASP A 160 -5.85 -8.99 -7.19
C ASP A 160 -4.73 -8.50 -8.12
N GLU A 161 -3.87 -7.60 -7.65
CA GLU A 161 -2.75 -6.99 -8.38
C GLU A 161 -3.11 -6.50 -9.81
N PRO A 162 -4.18 -5.70 -9.97
CA PRO A 162 -4.72 -5.42 -11.30
C PRO A 162 -3.78 -4.60 -12.19
N LEU A 163 -2.78 -3.91 -11.63
CA LEU A 163 -1.88 -3.00 -12.35
C LEU A 163 -0.49 -3.60 -12.62
N SER A 164 -0.21 -4.81 -12.13
CA SER A 164 1.14 -5.42 -12.16
C SER A 164 1.69 -5.67 -13.57
N ASN A 165 0.81 -5.92 -14.56
CA ASN A 165 1.18 -6.25 -15.93
C ASN A 165 1.29 -5.03 -16.87
N LEU A 166 1.30 -3.80 -16.31
CA LEU A 166 1.33 -2.56 -17.09
C LEU A 166 2.69 -1.86 -16.97
N ASP A 167 3.08 -1.16 -18.04
CA ASP A 167 4.22 -0.24 -18.00
C ASP A 167 3.97 0.94 -17.04
N LYS A 168 5.03 1.62 -16.59
CA LYS A 168 4.96 2.69 -15.58
C LYS A 168 3.96 3.79 -15.96
N LYS A 169 3.99 4.28 -17.19
CA LYS A 169 3.11 5.38 -17.65
C LYS A 169 1.64 4.95 -17.67
N LEU A 170 1.37 3.77 -18.21
CA LEU A 170 0.02 3.23 -18.29
C LEU A 170 -0.52 2.88 -16.90
N ARG A 171 0.34 2.42 -15.99
CA ARG A 171 -0.02 2.13 -14.60
C ARG A 171 -0.54 3.38 -13.87
N VAL A 172 0.15 4.52 -14.00
CA VAL A 172 -0.30 5.80 -13.40
C VAL A 172 -1.68 6.20 -13.93
N GLN A 173 -1.88 6.12 -15.27
CA GLN A 173 -3.16 6.45 -15.88
C GLN A 173 -4.28 5.51 -15.42
N MET A 174 -4.03 4.20 -15.45
CA MET A 174 -5.02 3.19 -15.05
C MET A 174 -5.38 3.26 -13.56
N ARG A 175 -4.43 3.65 -12.71
CA ARG A 175 -4.67 3.91 -11.30
C ARG A 175 -5.69 5.04 -11.09
N GLN A 176 -5.52 6.16 -11.80
CA GLN A 176 -6.45 7.29 -11.76
C GLN A 176 -7.84 6.92 -12.28
N ASP A 177 -7.89 6.18 -13.40
CA ASP A 177 -9.13 5.71 -13.99
C ASP A 177 -9.89 4.78 -13.04
N LEU A 178 -9.18 3.86 -12.38
CA LEU A 178 -9.74 2.93 -11.41
C LEU A 178 -10.32 3.65 -10.19
N LEU A 179 -9.59 4.62 -9.64
CA LEU A 179 -10.05 5.44 -8.52
C LEU A 179 -11.30 6.25 -8.91
N SER A 180 -11.27 6.92 -10.08
CA SER A 180 -12.42 7.66 -10.61
C SER A 180 -13.66 6.77 -10.79
N LEU A 181 -13.47 5.58 -11.35
CA LEU A 181 -14.53 4.59 -11.54
C LEU A 181 -15.13 4.16 -10.19
N GLN A 182 -14.30 3.81 -9.22
CA GLN A 182 -14.74 3.41 -7.90
C GLN A 182 -15.54 4.53 -7.20
N ARG A 183 -15.05 5.78 -7.27
CA ARG A 183 -15.77 6.93 -6.69
C ARG A 183 -17.13 7.16 -7.34
N ARG A 184 -17.24 7.01 -8.66
CA ARG A 184 -18.53 7.11 -9.40
C ARG A 184 -19.50 6.03 -9.00
N LEU A 185 -19.04 4.80 -8.80
CA LEU A 185 -19.86 3.66 -8.43
C LEU A 185 -20.19 3.64 -6.94
N GLY A 186 -19.34 4.22 -6.09
CA GLY A 186 -19.44 4.18 -4.64
C GLY A 186 -19.34 2.77 -4.07
N ILE A 187 -18.73 1.82 -4.80
CA ILE A 187 -18.61 0.42 -4.40
C ILE A 187 -17.46 0.24 -3.42
N THR A 188 -17.67 -0.57 -2.39
CA THR A 188 -16.60 -1.00 -1.49
C THR A 188 -15.59 -1.84 -2.25
N THR A 189 -14.33 -1.41 -2.24
CA THR A 189 -13.27 -2.02 -3.06
C THR A 189 -12.11 -2.46 -2.18
N ILE A 190 -11.66 -3.69 -2.37
CA ILE A 190 -10.46 -4.24 -1.73
C ILE A 190 -9.42 -4.49 -2.82
N PHE A 191 -8.29 -3.84 -2.67
CA PHE A 191 -7.22 -3.81 -3.65
C PHE A 191 -5.95 -4.44 -3.08
N VAL A 192 -5.42 -5.47 -3.73
CA VAL A 192 -4.14 -6.08 -3.37
C VAL A 192 -3.05 -5.53 -4.27
N THR A 193 -1.96 -5.09 -3.68
CA THR A 193 -0.74 -4.69 -4.39
C THR A 193 0.49 -4.97 -3.54
N HIS A 194 1.64 -5.09 -4.18
CA HIS A 194 2.96 -5.03 -3.56
C HIS A 194 3.65 -3.68 -3.80
N ASP A 195 3.05 -2.82 -4.60
CA ASP A 195 3.56 -1.48 -4.91
C ASP A 195 3.01 -0.47 -3.88
N GLN A 196 3.94 0.15 -3.13
CA GLN A 196 3.61 1.13 -2.09
C GLN A 196 2.97 2.38 -2.68
N GLU A 197 3.47 2.86 -3.83
CA GLU A 197 2.95 4.06 -4.50
C GLU A 197 1.50 3.86 -4.92
N GLU A 198 1.15 2.68 -5.42
CA GLU A 198 -0.22 2.33 -5.77
C GLU A 198 -1.14 2.42 -4.55
N ALA A 199 -0.76 1.76 -3.43
CA ALA A 199 -1.56 1.77 -2.22
C ALA A 199 -1.70 3.18 -1.63
N MET A 200 -0.58 3.93 -1.53
CA MET A 200 -0.54 5.25 -0.92
C MET A 200 -1.35 6.31 -1.68
N THR A 201 -1.46 6.17 -3.00
CA THR A 201 -2.12 7.17 -3.85
C THR A 201 -3.59 6.87 -4.15
N THR A 202 -4.07 5.66 -3.83
CA THR A 202 -5.45 5.25 -4.16
C THR A 202 -6.31 4.93 -2.95
N ALA A 203 -5.72 4.38 -1.89
CA ALA A 203 -6.49 3.87 -0.77
C ALA A 203 -6.94 4.99 0.19
N ASP A 204 -8.17 4.88 0.70
CA ASP A 204 -8.63 5.66 1.84
C ASP A 204 -7.96 5.18 3.12
N ARG A 205 -7.88 3.85 3.29
CA ARG A 205 -7.11 3.17 4.33
C ARG A 205 -6.43 1.95 3.74
N MET A 206 -5.35 1.54 4.37
CA MET A 206 -4.62 0.33 3.99
C MET A 206 -4.22 -0.50 5.20
N ALA A 207 -4.10 -1.80 5.00
CA ALA A 207 -3.52 -2.74 5.96
C ALA A 207 -2.18 -3.25 5.43
N VAL A 208 -1.15 -3.16 6.27
CA VAL A 208 0.15 -3.79 6.01
C VAL A 208 0.16 -5.17 6.64
N LEU A 209 0.36 -6.20 5.82
CA LEU A 209 0.43 -7.61 6.22
C LEU A 209 1.86 -8.12 6.15
N ASP A 210 2.27 -8.86 7.17
CA ASP A 210 3.52 -9.61 7.16
C ASP A 210 3.31 -11.00 7.79
N HIS A 211 3.80 -12.04 7.12
CA HIS A 211 3.70 -13.44 7.58
C HIS A 211 2.31 -13.86 8.11
N GLY A 212 1.25 -13.36 7.45
CA GLY A 212 -0.15 -13.68 7.79
C GLY A 212 -0.73 -12.87 8.95
N VAL A 213 0.00 -11.89 9.46
CA VAL A 213 -0.41 -10.99 10.54
C VAL A 213 -0.61 -9.58 10.01
N VAL A 214 -1.68 -8.92 10.44
CA VAL A 214 -1.88 -7.48 10.19
C VAL A 214 -0.98 -6.70 11.12
N GLN A 215 -0.03 -5.96 10.56
CA GLN A 215 0.93 -5.16 11.31
C GLN A 215 0.36 -3.80 11.72
N GLN A 216 -0.31 -3.14 10.78
CA GLN A 216 -0.96 -1.83 11.02
C GLN A 216 -2.08 -1.60 10.01
N ILE A 217 -3.13 -0.88 10.44
CA ILE A 217 -4.21 -0.38 9.58
C ILE A 217 -4.36 1.12 9.81
N GLY A 218 -4.53 1.88 8.75
CA GLY A 218 -4.79 3.33 8.84
C GLY A 218 -4.79 4.01 7.47
N ALA A 219 -4.94 5.34 7.48
CA ALA A 219 -4.72 6.13 6.28
C ALA A 219 -3.27 6.03 5.82
N PRO A 220 -2.97 6.15 4.51
CA PRO A 220 -1.60 6.08 4.00
C PRO A 220 -0.62 7.00 4.74
N SER A 221 -1.00 8.26 4.96
CA SER A 221 -0.19 9.23 5.72
C SER A 221 0.07 8.77 7.16
N THR A 222 -0.92 8.18 7.84
CA THR A 222 -0.74 7.66 9.20
C THR A 222 0.30 6.54 9.24
N LEU A 223 0.29 5.60 8.29
CA LEU A 223 1.27 4.52 8.26
C LEU A 223 2.67 5.04 7.89
N PHE A 224 2.74 6.08 7.07
CA PHE A 224 4.01 6.70 6.68
C PHE A 224 4.62 7.54 7.80
N ASP A 225 3.83 8.37 8.48
CA ASP A 225 4.30 9.32 9.49
C ASP A 225 4.40 8.69 10.89
N TYR A 226 3.51 7.72 11.19
CA TYR A 226 3.35 7.10 12.51
C TYR A 226 3.36 5.57 12.41
N PRO A 227 4.45 4.95 11.90
CA PRO A 227 4.56 3.50 11.86
C PRO A 227 4.61 2.93 13.29
N VAL A 228 3.85 1.85 13.55
CA VAL A 228 3.79 1.23 14.89
C VAL A 228 5.00 0.35 15.21
N ASN A 229 5.75 -0.06 14.19
CA ASN A 229 6.96 -0.88 14.35
C ASN A 229 7.93 -0.67 13.19
N ARG A 230 9.13 -1.23 13.34
CA ARG A 230 10.21 -1.13 12.35
C ARG A 230 9.85 -1.75 10.99
N PHE A 231 9.08 -2.83 11.00
CA PHE A 231 8.67 -3.46 9.75
C PHE A 231 7.82 -2.50 8.92
N VAL A 232 6.78 -1.91 9.49
CA VAL A 232 5.93 -0.92 8.79
C VAL A 232 6.75 0.29 8.36
N ALA A 233 7.62 0.82 9.25
CA ALA A 233 8.50 1.95 8.96
C ALA A 233 9.34 1.74 7.70
N ASN A 234 9.99 0.58 7.59
CA ASN A 234 10.84 0.23 6.45
C ASN A 234 10.05 -0.23 5.23
N PHE A 235 8.88 -0.82 5.44
CA PHE A 235 8.06 -1.32 4.34
C PHE A 235 7.28 -0.22 3.64
N VAL A 236 6.84 0.84 4.35
CA VAL A 236 6.07 1.96 3.78
C VAL A 236 7.00 3.14 3.41
N GLY A 237 8.09 2.85 2.69
CA GLY A 237 9.07 3.84 2.22
C GLY A 237 10.43 3.69 2.93
N THR A 238 11.44 4.39 2.42
CA THR A 238 12.79 4.38 3.00
C THR A 238 12.79 5.04 4.38
N MET A 239 13.49 4.44 5.35
CA MET A 239 13.59 4.92 6.72
C MET A 239 15.05 4.82 7.21
N ASN A 240 15.55 5.86 7.84
CA ASN A 240 16.75 5.80 8.68
C ASN A 240 16.38 5.28 10.07
N VAL A 241 17.24 4.46 10.65
CA VAL A 241 17.05 3.91 11.99
C VAL A 241 18.35 3.98 12.75
N LEU A 242 18.37 4.68 13.90
CA LEU A 242 19.48 4.74 14.83
C LEU A 242 19.06 4.06 16.13
N GLU A 243 19.66 2.93 16.45
CA GLU A 243 19.40 2.21 17.69
C GLU A 243 20.30 2.72 18.81
N GLY A 244 19.72 2.91 19.99
CA GLY A 244 20.48 3.35 21.15
C GLY A 244 19.89 2.84 22.47
N ASP A 245 20.74 2.76 23.47
CA ASP A 245 20.33 2.47 24.84
C ASP A 245 19.80 3.74 25.51
N VAL A 246 18.70 3.63 26.23
CA VAL A 246 18.11 4.75 26.97
C VAL A 246 18.97 5.04 28.19
N ARG A 247 19.71 6.16 28.17
CA ARG A 247 20.50 6.63 29.32
C ARG A 247 19.67 7.41 30.31
N GLU A 248 18.82 8.29 29.79
CA GLU A 248 17.97 9.15 30.60
C GLU A 248 16.59 9.26 29.98
N ARG A 249 15.56 9.29 30.81
CA ARG A 249 14.17 9.47 30.36
C ARG A 249 13.46 10.37 31.37
N THR A 250 12.94 11.49 30.87
CA THR A 250 12.08 12.42 31.61
C THR A 250 10.66 12.39 31.08
N SER A 251 9.78 13.22 31.61
CA SER A 251 8.40 13.36 31.07
C SER A 251 8.32 13.96 29.68
N GLY A 252 9.37 14.65 29.20
CA GLY A 252 9.36 15.36 27.91
C GLY A 252 10.53 15.05 26.98
N SER A 253 11.55 14.30 27.47
CA SER A 253 12.75 14.00 26.68
C SER A 253 13.33 12.62 26.98
N VAL A 254 14.10 12.13 26.03
CA VAL A 254 14.90 10.91 26.17
C VAL A 254 16.30 11.15 25.61
N VAL A 255 17.31 10.59 26.25
CA VAL A 255 18.68 10.57 25.78
C VAL A 255 19.00 9.15 25.35
N LEU A 256 19.28 8.98 24.04
CA LEU A 256 19.70 7.71 23.47
C LEU A 256 21.21 7.70 23.25
N ALA A 257 21.89 6.74 23.86
CA ALA A 257 23.29 6.47 23.59
C ALA A 257 23.39 5.61 22.32
N VAL A 258 23.72 6.22 21.19
CA VAL A 258 23.88 5.55 19.89
C VAL A 258 25.36 5.24 19.66
N GLU A 259 25.66 3.97 19.38
CA GLU A 259 27.03 3.52 19.14
C GLU A 259 27.64 4.21 17.93
N GLY A 260 28.85 4.74 18.09
CA GLY A 260 29.57 5.48 17.05
C GLY A 260 29.09 6.91 16.78
N ILE A 261 28.02 7.37 17.44
CA ILE A 261 27.47 8.74 17.30
C ILE A 261 27.54 9.51 18.63
N GLY A 262 27.22 8.86 19.76
CA GLY A 262 27.12 9.49 21.07
C GLY A 262 25.67 9.69 21.53
N ASP A 263 25.46 10.66 22.41
CA ASP A 263 24.18 10.91 23.04
C ASP A 263 23.27 11.79 22.16
N LEU A 264 22.13 11.22 21.75
CA LEU A 264 21.06 11.94 21.05
C LEU A 264 19.99 12.39 22.03
N HIS A 265 19.78 13.69 22.12
CA HIS A 265 18.72 14.30 22.93
C HIS A 265 17.46 14.48 22.08
N LEU A 266 16.41 13.72 22.38
CA LEU A 266 15.19 13.66 21.58
C LEU A 266 13.96 13.99 22.44
N PRO A 267 12.92 14.62 21.86
CA PRO A 267 11.65 14.82 22.56
C PRO A 267 10.98 13.46 22.76
N LEU A 268 10.40 13.27 23.93
CA LEU A 268 9.62 12.08 24.24
C LEU A 268 8.15 12.34 23.92
N THR A 269 7.59 11.56 22.99
CA THR A 269 6.15 11.55 22.72
C THR A 269 5.44 10.58 23.65
N ALA A 270 4.14 10.80 23.90
CA ALA A 270 3.32 9.92 24.75
C ALA A 270 3.25 8.46 24.22
N GLU A 271 3.50 8.28 22.94
CA GLU A 271 3.43 6.98 22.25
C GLU A 271 4.78 6.23 22.24
N ALA A 272 5.85 6.87 22.73
CA ALA A 272 7.18 6.25 22.74
C ALA A 272 7.22 5.01 23.67
N PRO A 273 7.72 3.86 23.17
CA PRO A 273 7.76 2.62 23.96
C PRO A 273 8.55 2.78 25.25
N ALA A 274 8.08 2.14 26.33
CA ALA A 274 8.80 2.07 27.62
C ALA A 274 9.79 0.89 27.56
N ALA A 275 10.86 1.03 26.77
CA ALA A 275 11.88 0.01 26.58
C ALA A 275 13.26 0.54 26.97
N PRO A 276 14.21 -0.32 27.41
CA PRO A 276 15.58 0.08 27.75
C PRO A 276 16.42 0.43 26.51
N ARG A 277 16.02 -0.04 25.33
CA ARG A 277 16.63 0.24 24.05
C ARG A 277 15.56 0.70 23.07
N LEU A 278 15.81 1.77 22.34
CA LEU A 278 14.89 2.38 21.40
C LEU A 278 15.58 2.59 20.05
N ALA A 279 14.76 2.65 19.00
CA ALA A 279 15.16 3.01 17.65
C ALA A 279 14.60 4.39 17.31
N ALA A 280 15.48 5.37 17.13
CA ALA A 280 15.14 6.67 16.56
C ALA A 280 15.03 6.51 15.04
N SER A 281 13.80 6.65 14.50
CA SER A 281 13.51 6.46 13.09
C SER A 281 13.02 7.76 12.44
N PHE A 282 13.54 8.07 11.25
CA PHE A 282 13.24 9.29 10.50
C PHE A 282 13.40 9.11 9.00
N ARG A 283 12.66 9.88 8.22
CA ARG A 283 12.64 9.79 6.77
C ARG A 283 13.83 10.51 6.12
N PRO A 284 14.42 10.00 5.02
CA PRO A 284 15.53 10.65 4.32
C PRO A 284 15.26 12.09 3.88
N HIS A 285 14.03 12.41 3.48
CA HIS A 285 13.64 13.75 3.02
C HIS A 285 13.48 14.78 4.16
N THR A 286 13.45 14.34 5.42
CA THR A 286 13.42 15.23 6.59
C THR A 286 14.84 15.57 7.09
N VAL A 287 15.85 14.94 6.52
CA VAL A 287 17.26 15.14 6.87
C VAL A 287 17.81 16.33 6.09
N GLN A 288 18.40 17.28 6.81
CA GLN A 288 19.18 18.34 6.17
C GLN A 288 20.63 17.88 5.95
N ILE A 289 21.24 18.32 4.86
CA ILE A 289 22.64 18.06 4.57
C ILE A 289 23.33 19.38 4.17
N GLU A 290 24.39 19.73 4.88
CA GLU A 290 25.16 20.98 4.69
C GLU A 290 26.67 20.67 4.68
N MET A 291 27.49 21.64 4.24
CA MET A 291 28.93 21.59 4.42
C MET A 291 29.29 21.55 5.91
N ALA A 292 30.38 20.85 6.26
CA ALA A 292 30.76 20.61 7.66
C ALA A 292 31.06 21.89 8.47
N ASP A 293 31.39 22.99 7.80
CA ASP A 293 31.71 24.30 8.37
C ASP A 293 30.51 25.27 8.41
N GLY A 294 29.29 24.80 8.04
CA GLY A 294 28.07 25.57 8.11
C GLY A 294 27.66 25.92 9.55
N LEU A 295 27.12 27.13 9.75
CA LEU A 295 26.47 27.50 11.02
C LEU A 295 25.11 26.80 11.07
N GLY A 296 25.04 25.65 11.69
CA GLY A 296 23.83 24.83 11.78
C GLY A 296 22.67 25.57 12.47
N ASP A 297 21.47 25.43 11.93
CA ASP A 297 20.24 25.93 12.54
C ASP A 297 19.97 25.19 13.88
N ALA A 298 19.68 25.94 14.95
CA ALA A 298 19.45 25.40 16.29
C ALA A 298 18.20 24.48 16.38
N ARG A 299 17.37 24.43 15.36
CA ARG A 299 16.22 23.50 15.26
C ARG A 299 16.64 22.04 15.04
N TYR A 300 17.86 21.83 14.57
CA TYR A 300 18.39 20.51 14.22
C TYR A 300 19.43 20.01 15.20
N VAL A 301 19.48 18.72 15.42
CA VAL A 301 20.62 18.03 16.00
C VAL A 301 21.58 17.71 14.87
N TRP A 302 22.78 18.35 14.91
CA TRP A 302 23.77 18.21 13.84
C TRP A 302 24.78 17.11 14.16
N LEU A 303 24.98 16.22 13.18
CA LEU A 303 25.91 15.12 13.28
C LEU A 303 26.95 15.24 12.15
N PRO A 304 28.27 15.24 12.47
CA PRO A 304 29.31 15.26 11.44
C PRO A 304 29.39 13.92 10.70
N GLY A 305 29.55 13.96 9.39
CA GLY A 305 29.60 12.77 8.56
C GLY A 305 30.43 12.96 7.31
N ILE A 306 30.61 11.88 6.55
CA ILE A 306 31.33 11.85 5.28
C ILE A 306 30.39 11.21 4.23
N VAL A 307 30.26 11.86 3.08
CA VAL A 307 29.50 11.31 1.95
C VAL A 307 30.18 10.07 1.42
N GLU A 308 29.55 8.91 1.48
CA GLU A 308 30.02 7.68 0.84
C GLU A 308 29.66 7.64 -0.64
N SER A 309 28.42 8.01 -0.97
CA SER A 309 27.91 8.04 -2.35
C SER A 309 26.78 9.03 -2.53
N SER A 310 26.55 9.44 -3.77
CA SER A 310 25.40 10.25 -4.17
C SER A 310 24.78 9.69 -5.44
N GLU A 311 23.46 9.72 -5.51
CA GLU A 311 22.67 9.25 -6.64
C GLU A 311 21.66 10.33 -7.04
N PHE A 312 21.74 10.82 -8.28
CA PHE A 312 20.78 11.80 -8.79
C PHE A 312 19.51 11.10 -9.31
N LEU A 313 18.38 11.37 -8.68
CA LEU A 313 17.09 10.75 -8.98
C LEU A 313 16.10 11.70 -9.70
N GLY A 314 16.61 12.81 -10.23
CA GLY A 314 15.85 13.82 -10.97
C GLY A 314 15.30 14.91 -10.04
N GLU A 315 14.29 14.63 -9.24
CA GLU A 315 13.68 15.59 -8.32
C GLU A 315 14.54 15.85 -7.07
N PHE A 316 15.37 14.92 -6.71
CA PHE A 316 16.29 15.01 -5.56
C PHE A 316 17.57 14.22 -5.80
N THR A 317 18.61 14.54 -5.01
CA THR A 317 19.83 13.75 -4.91
C THR A 317 19.80 12.99 -3.60
N ARG A 318 19.97 11.67 -3.65
CA ARG A 318 20.07 10.79 -2.50
C ARG A 318 21.54 10.60 -2.13
N TYR A 319 21.87 10.88 -0.88
CA TYR A 319 23.19 10.68 -0.32
C TYR A 319 23.19 9.52 0.67
N GLN A 320 24.24 8.71 0.63
CA GLN A 320 24.60 7.83 1.71
C GLN A 320 25.72 8.52 2.49
N VAL A 321 25.49 8.78 3.77
CA VAL A 321 26.43 9.49 4.63
C VAL A 321 26.84 8.59 5.78
N LEU A 322 28.15 8.43 5.97
CA LEU A 322 28.75 7.71 7.07
C LEU A 322 28.92 8.66 8.26
N ILE A 323 28.31 8.32 9.41
CA ILE A 323 28.39 9.04 10.67
C ILE A 323 28.90 8.06 11.73
N GLY A 324 30.17 8.18 12.12
CA GLY A 324 30.84 7.14 12.90
C GLY A 324 30.84 5.82 12.11
N GLU A 325 30.16 4.79 12.64
CA GLU A 325 29.97 3.49 11.97
C GLU A 325 28.58 3.32 11.32
N GLN A 326 27.71 4.30 11.47
CA GLN A 326 26.32 4.24 10.98
C GLN A 326 26.18 4.87 9.60
N ARG A 327 25.36 4.27 8.75
CA ARG A 327 25.01 4.82 7.43
C ARG A 327 23.63 5.44 7.49
N LEU A 328 23.54 6.71 7.12
CA LEU A 328 22.28 7.43 7.00
C LEU A 328 22.04 7.84 5.55
N THR A 329 20.78 7.82 5.16
CA THR A 329 20.31 8.31 3.87
C THR A 329 19.76 9.72 4.04
N ALA A 330 20.19 10.66 3.20
CA ALA A 330 19.63 12.01 3.10
C ALA A 330 19.17 12.29 1.67
N ASP A 331 17.94 12.79 1.51
CA ASP A 331 17.37 13.18 0.21
C ASP A 331 17.33 14.70 0.14
N GLN A 332 18.20 15.31 -0.69
CA GLN A 332 18.25 16.74 -0.91
C GLN A 332 17.50 17.09 -2.20
N SER A 333 16.47 17.95 -2.12
CA SER A 333 15.74 18.43 -3.28
C SER A 333 16.68 19.06 -4.32
N HIS A 334 16.48 18.72 -5.59
CA HIS A 334 17.30 19.26 -6.67
C HIS A 334 16.95 20.74 -6.92
N LEU A 335 17.98 21.56 -6.94
CA LEU A 335 17.88 22.97 -7.35
C LEU A 335 18.86 23.23 -8.50
N ALA A 336 18.41 23.89 -9.56
CA ALA A 336 19.26 24.20 -10.70
C ALA A 336 20.47 25.05 -10.26
N GLY A 337 21.68 24.62 -10.61
CA GLY A 337 22.92 25.28 -10.22
C GLY A 337 23.49 24.82 -8.88
N LEU A 338 22.80 23.97 -8.12
CA LEU A 338 23.36 23.35 -6.93
C LEU A 338 24.20 22.15 -7.34
N SER A 339 25.51 22.17 -7.00
CA SER A 339 26.38 21.01 -7.21
C SER A 339 26.20 19.99 -6.09
N PRO A 340 26.08 18.71 -6.40
CA PRO A 340 25.99 17.69 -5.37
C PRO A 340 27.32 17.55 -4.61
N PHE A 341 27.25 17.14 -3.35
CA PHE A 341 28.42 16.80 -2.55
C PHE A 341 29.11 15.57 -3.15
N PRO A 342 30.42 15.65 -3.46
CA PRO A 342 31.15 14.49 -3.99
C PRO A 342 31.42 13.44 -2.89
N ALA A 343 31.65 12.19 -3.29
CA ALA A 343 32.11 11.15 -2.37
C ALA A 343 33.40 11.59 -1.65
N GLY A 344 33.49 11.34 -0.36
CA GLY A 344 34.56 11.77 0.53
C GLY A 344 34.37 13.20 1.08
N ALA A 345 33.37 13.96 0.66
CA ALA A 345 33.15 15.30 1.19
C ALA A 345 32.72 15.24 2.68
N PRO A 346 33.31 16.07 3.54
CA PRO A 346 32.84 16.23 4.91
C PRO A 346 31.55 17.06 4.89
N VAL A 347 30.53 16.55 5.58
CA VAL A 347 29.20 17.17 5.68
C VAL A 347 28.68 17.13 7.10
N SER A 348 27.69 17.97 7.38
CA SER A 348 26.88 17.90 8.58
C SER A 348 25.46 17.47 8.24
N ILE A 349 24.94 16.49 8.98
CA ILE A 349 23.57 15.99 8.86
C ILE A 349 22.72 16.55 9.98
N GLY A 350 21.69 17.32 9.60
CA GLY A 350 20.74 17.92 10.53
C GLY A 350 19.50 17.04 10.69
N LEU A 351 19.25 16.60 11.92
CA LEU A 351 18.06 15.84 12.30
C LEU A 351 17.08 16.76 13.01
N GLU A 352 15.89 16.94 12.46
CA GLU A 352 14.83 17.70 13.15
C GLU A 352 14.14 16.80 14.18
N PRO A 353 14.25 17.10 15.49
CA PRO A 353 13.74 16.21 16.54
C PRO A 353 12.23 15.93 16.43
N SER A 354 11.44 16.88 15.94
CA SER A 354 9.99 16.72 15.73
C SER A 354 9.63 15.66 14.67
N GLN A 355 10.55 15.37 13.75
CA GLN A 355 10.39 14.39 12.66
C GLN A 355 10.90 12.99 13.05
N ILE A 356 11.47 12.84 14.25
CA ILE A 356 11.98 11.55 14.73
C ILE A 356 10.86 10.80 15.45
N ARG A 357 10.70 9.52 15.11
CA ARG A 357 9.80 8.59 15.81
C ARG A 357 10.61 7.57 16.60
N LEU A 358 10.20 7.36 17.86
CA LEU A 358 10.82 6.37 18.73
C LEU A 358 10.04 5.06 18.64
N LEU A 359 10.68 4.02 18.16
CA LEU A 359 10.13 2.66 18.05
C LEU A 359 10.85 1.73 19.03
N ALA A 360 10.27 0.58 19.30
CA ALA A 360 10.99 -0.50 19.99
C ALA A 360 12.16 -0.98 19.10
N ALA A 361 13.34 -1.15 19.70
CA ALA A 361 14.55 -1.58 19.00
C ALA A 361 14.49 -3.07 18.64
#